data_39bd0466e5ce2b3e4129f91553c23483
#
_entry.id   39bd0466e5ce2b3e4129f91553c23483
#
_cell.length_a   1.000
_cell.length_b   1.000
_cell.length_c   1.000
_cell.angle_alpha   90.00
_cell.angle_beta   90.00
_cell.angle_gamma   90.00
#
_symmetry.space_group_name_H-M   'P 1'
#
loop_
_entity.id
_entity.type
_entity.pdbx_description
1 polymer ?
#
loop_
_entity_poly.entity_id
_entity_poly.type
_entity_poly.pdbx_seq_one_letter_code
_entity_poly.pdbx_strand_id
1 'polypeptide(L)'
;MTRPRLTERILAARLQRTMQGRVRQRRIVTRRDGVRYEVDGRWLTNFGGNDYLGLSQHFAVVDALQASASRDGAGSGASHLVCGHHANHDALERELADWLGAPRALLFTEDDVCVQDRLNHASLIDAARLSGCRLRRYPHADPEGALRQLRTVPDGVAMLATDGVFSMDGDIAPLRELSLVARVQQALMYVDDAHGIGVVGQDGRGCVADAGLDASGLLQLATLGKALGGYGAVVLGSEEMIGHLAETARPYIFTTAIPPAQAASTLAAVKLARRDHWRREKLRTLIAHFRHTALFRDLPLLPSSTPIQPLMCGDDKRATALATALEAQGFWVPAIRPPTVAEGRSRLRITLSSLHTQAEVDALVDALTWARDAVEMGYANAGAAVA
;
A
#
# COMPACT_ATOMS: atom_id res chain seq x y z
N MET A 1 -15.08 1.63 44.82
CA MET A 1 -14.69 0.87 43.62
C MET A 1 -13.28 1.30 43.22
N THR A 2 -12.33 0.37 43.17
CA THR A 2 -10.96 0.66 42.70
C THR A 2 -10.94 0.75 41.18
N ARG A 3 -10.17 1.70 40.63
CA ARG A 3 -10.01 1.83 39.17
C ARG A 3 -9.38 0.55 38.60
N PRO A 4 -9.89 -0.02 37.50
CA PRO A 4 -9.28 -1.17 36.85
C PRO A 4 -7.86 -0.79 36.37
N ARG A 5 -6.87 -1.68 36.59
CA ARG A 5 -5.49 -1.46 36.16
C ARG A 5 -5.37 -1.63 34.65
N LEU A 6 -4.67 -0.70 34.00
CA LEU A 6 -4.43 -0.76 32.55
C LEU A 6 -3.73 -2.09 32.15
N THR A 7 -2.80 -2.58 32.96
CA THR A 7 -2.08 -3.84 32.74
C THR A 7 -3.02 -5.05 32.70
N GLU A 8 -4.02 -5.13 33.59
CA GLU A 8 -5.01 -6.21 33.60
C GLU A 8 -5.85 -6.22 32.31
N ARG A 9 -6.24 -5.03 31.85
CA ARG A 9 -6.95 -4.84 30.59
C ARG A 9 -6.12 -5.25 29.37
N ILE A 10 -4.82 -4.93 29.38
CA ILE A 10 -3.85 -5.32 28.31
C ILE A 10 -3.69 -6.84 28.29
N LEU A 11 -3.52 -7.48 29.45
CA LEU A 11 -3.36 -8.93 29.57
C LEU A 11 -4.61 -9.68 29.11
N ALA A 12 -5.79 -9.24 29.52
CA ALA A 12 -7.06 -9.83 29.07
C ALA A 12 -7.23 -9.72 27.55
N ALA A 13 -6.97 -8.54 26.97
CA ALA A 13 -7.03 -8.34 25.54
C ALA A 13 -5.97 -9.16 24.77
N ARG A 14 -4.79 -9.39 25.36
CA ARG A 14 -3.74 -10.24 24.77
C ARG A 14 -4.16 -11.71 24.80
N LEU A 15 -4.70 -12.18 25.91
CA LEU A 15 -5.21 -13.55 26.04
C LEU A 15 -6.30 -13.82 25.01
N GLN A 16 -7.27 -12.91 24.87
CA GLN A 16 -8.31 -13.01 23.86
C GLN A 16 -7.73 -13.11 22.44
N ARG A 17 -6.75 -12.26 22.09
CA ARG A 17 -6.07 -12.35 20.77
C ARG A 17 -5.33 -13.68 20.59
N THR A 18 -4.73 -14.22 21.64
CA THR A 18 -4.08 -15.54 21.61
C THR A 18 -5.08 -16.64 21.32
N MET A 19 -6.21 -16.66 22.03
CA MET A 19 -7.27 -17.65 21.82
C MET A 19 -7.85 -17.59 20.40
N GLN A 20 -7.90 -16.39 19.80
CA GLN A 20 -8.39 -16.18 18.43
C GLN A 20 -7.31 -16.39 17.35
N GLY A 21 -6.07 -16.76 17.70
CA GLY A 21 -4.97 -16.85 16.74
C GLY A 21 -4.57 -15.51 16.11
N ARG A 22 -4.82 -14.38 16.80
CA ARG A 22 -4.63 -13.01 16.27
C ARG A 22 -3.40 -12.29 16.85
N VAL A 23 -2.54 -13.00 17.57
CA VAL A 23 -1.27 -12.45 18.04
C VAL A 23 -0.37 -12.15 16.83
N ARG A 24 0.22 -10.95 16.82
CA ARG A 24 1.16 -10.51 15.78
C ARG A 24 2.56 -10.46 16.38
N GLN A 25 3.53 -11.00 15.66
CA GLN A 25 4.93 -10.96 16.02
C GLN A 25 5.73 -10.27 14.93
N ARG A 26 6.68 -9.42 15.34
CA ARG A 26 7.70 -8.89 14.41
C ARG A 26 8.73 -9.97 14.17
N ARG A 27 9.12 -10.15 12.91
CA ARG A 27 10.19 -11.06 12.53
C ARG A 27 11.39 -10.23 12.06
N ILE A 28 12.58 -10.74 12.33
CA ILE A 28 13.83 -10.06 11.98
C ILE A 28 14.29 -10.61 10.64
N VAL A 29 14.43 -9.70 9.66
CA VAL A 29 15.09 -9.97 8.40
C VAL A 29 16.57 -9.62 8.58
N THR A 30 17.46 -10.59 8.48
CA THR A 30 18.90 -10.39 8.65
C THR A 30 19.60 -10.07 7.34
N ARG A 31 19.13 -10.64 6.22
CA ARG A 31 19.68 -10.40 4.87
C ARG A 31 18.58 -10.39 3.83
N ARG A 32 18.84 -9.68 2.73
CA ARG A 32 17.97 -9.62 1.55
C ARG A 32 18.81 -9.76 0.29
N ASP A 33 18.29 -10.54 -0.67
CA ASP A 33 18.82 -10.67 -2.03
C ASP A 33 17.63 -10.76 -2.99
N GLY A 34 17.27 -9.67 -3.60
CA GLY A 34 16.07 -9.55 -4.41
C GLY A 34 14.81 -9.93 -3.62
N VAL A 35 14.15 -11.00 -4.05
CA VAL A 35 12.95 -11.56 -3.39
C VAL A 35 13.30 -12.58 -2.30
N ARG A 36 14.56 -12.92 -2.14
CA ARG A 36 15.00 -13.87 -1.11
C ARG A 36 15.37 -13.14 0.17
N TYR A 37 14.77 -13.56 1.28
CA TYR A 37 14.93 -12.96 2.59
C TYR A 37 15.39 -14.02 3.59
N GLU A 38 16.44 -13.72 4.35
CA GLU A 38 16.87 -14.53 5.47
C GLU A 38 16.11 -14.08 6.72
N VAL A 39 15.27 -14.97 7.25
CA VAL A 39 14.39 -14.72 8.39
C VAL A 39 14.56 -15.87 9.37
N ASP A 40 14.94 -15.54 10.62
CA ASP A 40 15.19 -16.54 11.67
C ASP A 40 16.18 -17.65 11.22
N GLY A 41 17.23 -17.25 10.48
CA GLY A 41 18.30 -18.16 10.00
C GLY A 41 17.92 -19.01 8.77
N ARG A 42 16.76 -18.78 8.18
CA ARG A 42 16.29 -19.51 6.99
C ARG A 42 16.07 -18.58 5.80
N TRP A 43 16.47 -19.00 4.62
CA TRP A 43 16.16 -18.30 3.39
C TRP A 43 14.77 -18.65 2.88
N LEU A 44 13.93 -17.63 2.72
CA LEU A 44 12.56 -17.73 2.24
C LEU A 44 12.39 -16.87 0.99
N THR A 45 11.65 -17.37 0.00
CA THR A 45 11.21 -16.53 -1.12
C THR A 45 10.00 -15.71 -0.68
N ASN A 46 10.15 -14.39 -0.70
CA ASN A 46 9.19 -13.46 -0.13
C ASN A 46 8.13 -13.05 -1.15
N PHE A 47 6.89 -13.40 -0.88
CA PHE A 47 5.70 -12.97 -1.61
C PHE A 47 4.78 -12.06 -0.76
N GLY A 48 5.34 -11.41 0.27
CA GLY A 48 4.59 -10.50 1.13
C GLY A 48 5.05 -9.04 1.06
N GLY A 49 6.05 -8.73 0.22
CA GLY A 49 6.62 -7.40 0.08
C GLY A 49 5.82 -6.46 -0.82
N ASN A 50 6.19 -5.18 -0.80
CA ASN A 50 5.60 -4.16 -1.66
C ASN A 50 6.60 -3.57 -2.68
N ASP A 51 7.82 -4.11 -2.75
CA ASP A 51 8.83 -3.72 -3.73
C ASP A 51 8.50 -4.29 -5.12
N TYR A 52 7.40 -3.83 -5.69
CA TYR A 52 6.80 -4.39 -6.89
C TYR A 52 7.71 -4.31 -8.12
N LEU A 53 8.51 -3.25 -8.23
CA LEU A 53 9.45 -3.05 -9.31
C LEU A 53 10.87 -3.53 -8.99
N GLY A 54 11.12 -3.99 -7.75
CA GLY A 54 12.43 -4.45 -7.29
C GLY A 54 13.48 -3.34 -7.29
N LEU A 55 13.11 -2.12 -6.96
CA LEU A 55 14.01 -0.97 -6.99
C LEU A 55 14.73 -0.72 -5.67
N SER A 56 14.24 -1.28 -4.56
CA SER A 56 14.80 -1.00 -3.23
C SER A 56 16.25 -1.44 -3.05
N GLN A 57 16.73 -2.39 -3.86
CA GLN A 57 18.11 -2.87 -3.87
C GLN A 57 18.84 -2.59 -5.20
N HIS A 58 18.24 -1.79 -6.10
CA HIS A 58 18.85 -1.47 -7.38
C HIS A 58 20.09 -0.61 -7.19
N PHE A 59 21.22 -0.99 -7.84
CA PHE A 59 22.51 -0.36 -7.61
C PHE A 59 22.48 1.17 -7.79
N ALA A 60 21.79 1.70 -8.82
CA ALA A 60 21.70 3.15 -9.05
C ALA A 60 20.91 3.89 -7.96
N VAL A 61 19.95 3.21 -7.29
CA VAL A 61 19.19 3.77 -6.16
C VAL A 61 20.08 3.81 -4.93
N VAL A 62 20.82 2.74 -4.67
CA VAL A 62 21.77 2.65 -3.57
C VAL A 62 22.94 3.62 -3.75
N ASP A 63 23.50 3.72 -4.97
CA ASP A 63 24.59 4.64 -5.28
C ASP A 63 24.16 6.11 -5.08
N ALA A 64 22.99 6.50 -5.54
CA ALA A 64 22.44 7.83 -5.32
C ALA A 64 22.27 8.15 -3.82
N LEU A 65 21.84 7.17 -3.02
CA LEU A 65 21.75 7.31 -1.57
C LEU A 65 23.13 7.54 -0.95
N GLN A 66 24.11 6.71 -1.28
CA GLN A 66 25.47 6.77 -0.76
C GLN A 66 26.17 8.07 -1.14
N ALA A 67 26.11 8.45 -2.42
CA ALA A 67 26.71 9.67 -2.92
C ALA A 67 26.13 10.92 -2.22
N SER A 68 24.80 11.01 -2.08
CA SER A 68 24.19 12.13 -1.38
C SER A 68 24.45 12.08 0.13
N ALA A 69 24.42 10.92 0.77
CA ALA A 69 24.74 10.81 2.19
C ALA A 69 26.17 11.23 2.51
N SER A 70 27.12 10.89 1.63
CA SER A 70 28.53 11.29 1.78
C SER A 70 28.75 12.79 1.61
N ARG A 71 27.96 13.46 0.76
CA ARG A 71 28.05 14.90 0.47
C ARG A 71 27.23 15.75 1.43
N ASP A 72 25.98 15.34 1.71
CA ASP A 72 24.96 16.17 2.34
C ASP A 72 24.62 15.70 3.77
N GLY A 73 25.23 14.59 4.24
CA GLY A 73 24.99 14.03 5.56
C GLY A 73 23.76 13.14 5.65
N ALA A 74 23.44 12.69 6.87
CA ALA A 74 22.40 11.71 7.18
C ALA A 74 21.03 12.32 7.50
N GLY A 75 20.89 13.65 7.53
CA GLY A 75 19.63 14.32 7.89
C GLY A 75 19.57 15.75 7.39
N SER A 76 18.35 16.28 7.31
CA SER A 76 18.08 17.64 6.79
C SER A 76 18.26 18.76 7.83
N GLY A 77 18.35 18.44 9.11
CA GLY A 77 18.59 19.40 10.22
C GLY A 77 17.40 20.31 10.57
N ALA A 78 16.40 20.46 9.70
CA ALA A 78 15.23 21.31 9.92
C ALA A 78 14.04 20.88 9.05
N SER A 79 12.87 21.51 9.25
CA SER A 79 11.72 21.38 8.36
C SER A 79 11.96 22.09 7.01
N HIS A 80 11.16 21.75 6.00
CA HIS A 80 11.27 22.34 4.67
C HIS A 80 11.21 23.88 4.68
N LEU A 81 10.33 24.47 5.45
CA LEU A 81 10.13 25.93 5.49
C LEU A 81 11.20 26.70 6.30
N VAL A 82 12.01 26.01 7.09
CA VAL A 82 13.09 26.68 7.86
C VAL A 82 14.39 26.67 7.06
N CYS A 83 15.09 25.56 6.98
CA CYS A 83 16.32 25.39 6.18
C CYS A 83 16.59 23.92 5.78
N GLY A 84 15.58 23.04 5.93
CA GLY A 84 15.71 21.61 5.61
C GLY A 84 15.38 21.24 4.16
N HIS A 85 14.94 22.21 3.33
CA HIS A 85 14.62 21.94 1.91
C HIS A 85 15.88 21.97 1.04
N HIS A 86 16.31 20.81 0.62
CA HIS A 86 17.53 20.61 -0.16
C HIS A 86 17.23 20.48 -1.67
N ALA A 87 18.20 20.75 -2.54
CA ALA A 87 18.07 20.60 -3.98
C ALA A 87 17.58 19.20 -4.43
N ASN A 88 17.89 18.16 -3.68
CA ASN A 88 17.39 16.79 -3.96
C ASN A 88 15.89 16.65 -3.71
N HIS A 89 15.32 17.40 -2.74
CA HIS A 89 13.87 17.43 -2.52
C HIS A 89 13.17 18.10 -3.71
N ASP A 90 13.64 19.29 -4.09
CA ASP A 90 13.12 20.06 -5.22
C ASP A 90 13.20 19.25 -6.54
N ALA A 91 14.32 18.58 -6.81
CA ALA A 91 14.48 17.75 -7.99
C ALA A 91 13.53 16.53 -7.98
N LEU A 92 13.29 15.91 -6.83
CA LEU A 92 12.34 14.81 -6.69
C LEU A 92 10.90 15.28 -6.89
N GLU A 93 10.52 16.41 -6.28
CA GLU A 93 9.18 16.99 -6.40
C GLU A 93 8.85 17.34 -7.85
N ARG A 94 9.79 17.96 -8.57
CA ARG A 94 9.64 18.28 -10.01
C ARG A 94 9.52 17.03 -10.88
N GLU A 95 10.35 16.03 -10.66
CA GLU A 95 10.31 14.77 -11.40
C GLU A 95 8.99 14.02 -11.20
N LEU A 96 8.47 14.02 -9.97
CA LEU A 96 7.18 13.41 -9.66
C LEU A 96 6.01 14.21 -10.26
N ALA A 97 6.02 15.53 -10.14
CA ALA A 97 5.02 16.40 -10.73
C ALA A 97 4.96 16.24 -12.26
N ASP A 98 6.11 16.23 -12.93
CA ASP A 98 6.22 16.00 -14.38
C ASP A 98 5.73 14.60 -14.76
N TRP A 99 6.18 13.56 -14.04
CA TRP A 99 5.78 12.19 -14.33
C TRP A 99 4.27 11.94 -14.13
N LEU A 100 3.71 12.48 -13.06
CA LEU A 100 2.31 12.24 -12.67
C LEU A 100 1.34 13.29 -13.24
N GLY A 101 1.85 14.38 -13.76
CA GLY A 101 1.09 15.40 -14.48
C GLY A 101 0.25 16.28 -13.56
N ALA A 102 0.75 16.67 -12.37
CA ALA A 102 0.00 17.42 -11.36
C ALA A 102 0.78 18.57 -10.72
N PRO A 103 0.09 19.63 -10.31
CA PRO A 103 0.67 20.74 -9.55
C PRO A 103 0.64 20.63 -8.01
N ARG A 104 -0.39 20.67 -7.17
CA ARG A 104 -0.25 20.75 -5.64
C ARG A 104 -1.50 20.50 -4.72
N ALA A 105 -1.63 20.39 -3.27
CA ALA A 105 -2.70 19.83 -2.34
C ALA A 105 -3.30 20.62 -1.12
N LEU A 106 -4.36 20.19 -0.34
CA LEU A 106 -5.26 20.98 0.56
C LEU A 106 -5.79 20.34 1.88
N LEU A 107 -6.43 21.12 2.81
CA LEU A 107 -7.02 20.78 4.13
C LEU A 107 -8.51 21.19 4.32
N PHE A 108 -9.23 20.60 5.32
CA PHE A 108 -10.68 20.71 5.58
C PHE A 108 -11.07 21.28 6.96
N THR A 109 -12.36 21.73 7.16
CA THR A 109 -12.92 22.30 8.38
C THR A 109 -14.09 21.48 8.94
N GLU A 110 -14.65 21.84 10.13
CA GLU A 110 -15.67 21.08 10.87
C GLU A 110 -17.01 20.93 10.16
N ASP A 111 -17.40 21.86 9.31
CA ASP A 111 -18.66 21.83 8.54
C ASP A 111 -18.58 20.99 7.26
N ASP A 112 -17.42 20.49 6.93
CA ASP A 112 -17.13 19.74 5.72
C ASP A 112 -17.49 18.28 5.84
N VAL A 113 -17.67 17.59 4.70
CA VAL A 113 -17.93 16.17 4.65
C VAL A 113 -16.84 15.42 3.87
N CYS A 114 -16.39 14.30 4.41
CA CYS A 114 -15.54 13.35 3.72
C CYS A 114 -16.30 12.05 3.46
N VAL A 115 -16.55 11.76 2.19
CA VAL A 115 -17.23 10.54 1.73
C VAL A 115 -16.17 9.54 1.26
N GLN A 116 -16.16 8.34 1.85
CA GLN A 116 -15.09 7.37 1.64
C GLN A 116 -15.61 5.97 1.34
N ASP A 117 -14.85 5.22 0.51
CA ASP A 117 -15.05 3.79 0.36
C ASP A 117 -14.87 3.04 1.69
N ARG A 118 -15.68 2.00 1.92
CA ARG A 118 -15.62 1.19 3.15
C ARG A 118 -14.31 0.41 3.30
N LEU A 119 -13.60 0.15 2.22
CA LEU A 119 -12.33 -0.57 2.24
C LEU A 119 -11.10 0.34 2.14
N ASN A 120 -11.27 1.66 2.16
CA ASN A 120 -10.16 2.61 2.18
C ASN A 120 -9.16 2.29 3.29
N HIS A 121 -7.91 2.62 3.02
CA HIS A 121 -6.83 2.48 3.98
C HIS A 121 -7.14 3.21 5.30
N ALA A 122 -6.70 2.63 6.42
CA ALA A 122 -7.00 3.16 7.77
C ALA A 122 -6.58 4.63 7.94
N SER A 123 -5.51 5.06 7.28
CA SER A 123 -5.04 6.45 7.34
C SER A 123 -6.07 7.46 6.84
N LEU A 124 -6.82 7.14 5.78
CA LEU A 124 -7.89 8.02 5.26
C LEU A 124 -9.06 8.11 6.24
N ILE A 125 -9.42 6.99 6.86
CA ILE A 125 -10.49 6.94 7.86
C ILE A 125 -10.10 7.75 9.09
N ASP A 126 -8.87 7.58 9.56
CA ASP A 126 -8.37 8.28 10.74
C ASP A 126 -8.14 9.77 10.45
N ALA A 127 -7.67 10.13 9.26
CA ALA A 127 -7.55 11.52 8.83
C ALA A 127 -8.90 12.25 8.85
N ALA A 128 -9.96 11.65 8.30
CA ALA A 128 -11.29 12.23 8.33
C ALA A 128 -11.84 12.41 9.77
N ARG A 129 -11.52 11.46 10.67
CA ARG A 129 -11.90 11.58 12.09
C ARG A 129 -11.13 12.68 12.81
N LEU A 130 -9.84 12.82 12.50
CA LEU A 130 -8.97 13.82 13.13
C LEU A 130 -9.25 15.24 12.63
N SER A 131 -9.73 15.39 11.39
CA SER A 131 -10.09 16.70 10.82
C SER A 131 -11.37 17.30 11.40
N GLY A 132 -12.16 16.49 12.15
CA GLY A 132 -13.47 16.94 12.64
C GLY A 132 -14.58 16.90 11.61
N CYS A 133 -14.29 16.65 10.31
CA CYS A 133 -15.30 16.59 9.25
C CYS A 133 -16.28 15.42 9.44
N ARG A 134 -17.47 15.57 8.85
CA ARG A 134 -18.50 14.50 8.86
C ARG A 134 -18.08 13.35 7.98
N LEU A 135 -17.60 12.23 8.56
CA LEU A 135 -17.26 11.02 7.82
C LEU A 135 -18.53 10.26 7.38
N ARG A 136 -18.67 10.07 6.06
CA ARG A 136 -19.66 9.18 5.44
C ARG A 136 -18.94 8.07 4.69
N ARG A 137 -19.52 6.88 4.65
CA ARG A 137 -18.90 5.73 3.98
C ARG A 137 -19.88 5.07 3.02
N TYR A 138 -19.44 4.82 1.78
CA TYR A 138 -20.21 4.11 0.77
C TYR A 138 -19.75 2.65 0.61
N PRO A 139 -20.61 1.75 0.08
CA PRO A 139 -20.23 0.38 -0.24
C PRO A 139 -19.04 0.35 -1.18
N HIS A 140 -18.20 -0.66 -1.02
CA HIS A 140 -16.97 -0.82 -1.80
C HIS A 140 -17.23 -0.76 -3.31
N ALA A 141 -16.43 0.07 -4.00
CA ALA A 141 -16.46 0.30 -5.44
C ALA A 141 -17.86 0.64 -6.00
N ASP A 142 -18.74 1.30 -5.20
CA ASP A 142 -20.11 1.68 -5.58
C ASP A 142 -20.23 3.21 -5.81
N PRO A 143 -20.09 3.72 -7.07
CA PRO A 143 -20.24 5.15 -7.37
C PRO A 143 -21.66 5.69 -7.06
N GLU A 144 -22.70 4.88 -7.21
CA GLU A 144 -24.06 5.30 -6.84
C GLU A 144 -24.20 5.45 -5.33
N GLY A 145 -23.54 4.55 -4.56
CA GLY A 145 -23.43 4.65 -3.12
C GLY A 145 -22.71 5.93 -2.70
N ALA A 146 -21.62 6.28 -3.37
CA ALA A 146 -20.90 7.53 -3.15
C ALA A 146 -21.79 8.75 -3.42
N LEU A 147 -22.52 8.76 -4.55
CA LEU A 147 -23.50 9.82 -4.89
C LEU A 147 -24.59 9.95 -3.82
N ARG A 148 -25.16 8.83 -3.37
CA ARG A 148 -26.16 8.85 -2.29
C ARG A 148 -25.62 9.48 -1.01
N GLN A 149 -24.38 9.15 -0.62
CA GLN A 149 -23.75 9.71 0.59
C GLN A 149 -23.48 11.21 0.46
N LEU A 150 -22.96 11.68 -0.68
CA LEU A 150 -22.73 13.12 -0.92
C LEU A 150 -24.04 13.92 -0.83
N ARG A 151 -25.13 13.41 -1.39
CA ARG A 151 -26.45 14.04 -1.35
C ARG A 151 -27.05 14.15 0.06
N THR A 152 -26.58 13.37 1.04
CA THR A 152 -27.05 13.51 2.42
C THR A 152 -26.50 14.73 3.15
N VAL A 153 -25.51 15.40 2.57
CA VAL A 153 -24.88 16.59 3.13
C VAL A 153 -24.71 17.62 2.00
N PRO A 154 -25.79 18.31 1.59
CA PRO A 154 -25.75 19.24 0.47
C PRO A 154 -25.02 20.54 0.76
N ASP A 155 -24.87 20.89 2.06
CA ASP A 155 -24.24 22.11 2.51
C ASP A 155 -22.82 21.81 3.02
N GLY A 156 -21.87 22.70 2.73
CA GLY A 156 -20.45 22.55 3.10
C GLY A 156 -19.57 22.03 1.97
N VAL A 157 -18.27 22.09 2.17
CA VAL A 157 -17.29 21.55 1.23
C VAL A 157 -17.27 20.02 1.35
N ALA A 158 -17.23 19.35 0.21
CA ALA A 158 -17.23 17.88 0.15
C ALA A 158 -15.94 17.34 -0.45
N MET A 159 -15.42 16.26 0.14
CA MET A 159 -14.35 15.43 -0.41
C MET A 159 -14.88 14.01 -0.66
N LEU A 160 -14.59 13.49 -1.84
CA LEU A 160 -14.77 12.07 -2.18
C LEU A 160 -13.41 11.39 -2.21
N ALA A 161 -13.12 10.55 -1.22
CA ALA A 161 -11.82 9.90 -1.08
C ALA A 161 -11.88 8.39 -1.31
N THR A 162 -10.91 7.85 -2.06
CA THR A 162 -10.78 6.43 -2.35
C THR A 162 -9.32 6.01 -2.48
N ASP A 163 -9.01 4.75 -2.16
CA ASP A 163 -7.78 4.11 -2.64
C ASP A 163 -7.87 3.94 -4.16
N GLY A 164 -6.76 4.08 -4.87
CA GLY A 164 -6.67 3.74 -6.29
C GLY A 164 -6.62 2.22 -6.49
N VAL A 165 -5.75 1.55 -5.73
CA VAL A 165 -5.69 0.09 -5.59
C VAL A 165 -5.90 -0.26 -4.13
N PHE A 166 -6.90 -1.10 -3.83
CA PHE A 166 -7.19 -1.52 -2.47
C PHE A 166 -6.16 -2.52 -1.95
N SER A 167 -5.50 -2.17 -0.87
CA SER A 167 -4.29 -2.85 -0.37
C SER A 167 -4.51 -4.31 0.06
N MET A 168 -5.74 -4.70 0.40
CA MET A 168 -6.08 -6.04 0.89
C MET A 168 -6.82 -6.89 -0.14
N ASP A 169 -7.50 -6.26 -1.09
CA ASP A 169 -8.30 -6.94 -2.12
C ASP A 169 -7.61 -6.91 -3.50
N GLY A 170 -6.71 -5.97 -3.72
CA GLY A 170 -5.91 -5.88 -4.96
C GLY A 170 -6.68 -5.38 -6.17
N ASP A 171 -7.93 -5.01 -6.01
CA ASP A 171 -8.76 -4.45 -7.06
C ASP A 171 -8.55 -2.93 -7.20
N ILE A 172 -9.03 -2.38 -8.32
CA ILE A 172 -8.86 -0.96 -8.69
C ILE A 172 -10.22 -0.26 -8.54
N ALA A 173 -10.22 0.92 -7.92
CA ALA A 173 -11.42 1.74 -7.81
C ALA A 173 -11.96 2.20 -9.19
N PRO A 174 -13.28 2.32 -9.36
CA PRO A 174 -13.88 2.84 -10.58
C PRO A 174 -13.73 4.38 -10.64
N LEU A 175 -12.48 4.84 -10.84
CA LEU A 175 -12.13 6.27 -10.70
C LEU A 175 -12.84 7.18 -11.70
N ARG A 176 -13.15 6.69 -12.92
CA ARG A 176 -13.89 7.48 -13.93
C ARG A 176 -15.29 7.83 -13.44
N GLU A 177 -16.02 6.85 -12.97
CA GLU A 177 -17.37 6.98 -12.45
C GLU A 177 -17.37 7.82 -11.16
N LEU A 178 -16.43 7.58 -10.24
CA LEU A 178 -16.29 8.37 -9.03
C LEU A 178 -15.94 9.83 -9.32
N SER A 179 -15.12 10.10 -10.34
CA SER A 179 -14.79 11.47 -10.74
C SER A 179 -16.00 12.22 -11.31
N LEU A 180 -16.88 11.52 -12.04
CA LEU A 180 -18.14 12.09 -12.49
C LEU A 180 -19.07 12.44 -11.32
N VAL A 181 -19.15 11.54 -10.34
CA VAL A 181 -19.91 11.79 -9.10
C VAL A 181 -19.36 13.00 -8.35
N ALA A 182 -18.04 13.05 -8.17
CA ALA A 182 -17.37 14.18 -7.50
C ALA A 182 -17.68 15.50 -8.23
N ARG A 183 -17.54 15.54 -9.55
CA ARG A 183 -17.80 16.72 -10.37
C ARG A 183 -19.25 17.20 -10.27
N VAL A 184 -20.22 16.27 -10.38
CA VAL A 184 -21.66 16.60 -10.31
C VAL A 184 -22.04 17.14 -8.94
N GLN A 185 -21.37 16.67 -7.88
CA GLN A 185 -21.61 17.11 -6.50
C GLN A 185 -20.66 18.23 -6.03
N GLN A 186 -19.85 18.78 -6.93
CA GLN A 186 -18.83 19.80 -6.63
C GLN A 186 -17.90 19.38 -5.48
N ALA A 187 -17.66 18.07 -5.33
CA ALA A 187 -16.75 17.52 -4.34
C ALA A 187 -15.31 17.44 -4.87
N LEU A 188 -14.34 17.74 -4.02
CA LEU A 188 -12.93 17.47 -4.33
C LEU A 188 -12.68 15.96 -4.30
N MET A 189 -12.13 15.41 -5.39
CA MET A 189 -11.73 14.01 -5.41
C MET A 189 -10.32 13.84 -4.82
N TYR A 190 -10.16 12.89 -3.89
CA TYR A 190 -8.87 12.46 -3.35
C TYR A 190 -8.62 10.98 -3.68
N VAL A 191 -7.47 10.67 -4.26
CA VAL A 191 -7.07 9.31 -4.61
C VAL A 191 -5.77 8.94 -3.88
N ASP A 192 -5.84 7.94 -3.00
CA ASP A 192 -4.63 7.29 -2.46
C ASP A 192 -4.12 6.27 -3.48
N ASP A 193 -3.15 6.66 -4.27
CA ASP A 193 -2.57 5.85 -5.34
C ASP A 193 -1.27 5.14 -4.90
N ALA A 194 -1.14 4.89 -3.60
CA ALA A 194 0.03 4.29 -2.99
C ALA A 194 0.44 2.94 -3.58
N HIS A 195 -0.51 2.15 -4.07
CA HIS A 195 -0.28 0.85 -4.71
C HIS A 195 -0.34 0.91 -6.24
N GLY A 196 -0.80 2.00 -6.84
CA GLY A 196 -0.89 2.17 -8.28
C GLY A 196 0.36 2.78 -8.90
N ILE A 197 0.97 3.77 -8.23
CA ILE A 197 2.18 4.43 -8.74
C ILE A 197 3.31 3.44 -9.00
N GLY A 198 3.93 3.56 -10.17
CA GLY A 198 4.99 2.66 -10.66
C GLY A 198 4.46 1.38 -11.32
N VAL A 199 3.18 1.02 -11.13
CA VAL A 199 2.61 -0.29 -11.47
C VAL A 199 1.46 -0.19 -12.46
N VAL A 200 0.44 0.60 -12.13
CA VAL A 200 -0.80 0.72 -12.92
C VAL A 200 -0.61 1.68 -14.10
N GLY A 201 -1.28 1.37 -15.21
CA GLY A 201 -1.17 2.10 -16.45
C GLY A 201 0.07 1.72 -17.29
N GLN A 202 0.05 2.11 -18.56
CA GLN A 202 1.13 1.77 -19.51
C GLN A 202 2.49 2.28 -19.04
N ASP A 203 2.53 3.55 -18.58
CA ASP A 203 3.75 4.22 -18.15
C ASP A 203 4.00 4.17 -16.64
N GLY A 204 3.15 3.42 -15.89
CA GLY A 204 3.23 3.32 -14.43
C GLY A 204 2.88 4.62 -13.70
N ARG A 205 2.10 5.50 -14.34
CA ARG A 205 1.68 6.79 -13.77
C ARG A 205 0.56 6.65 -12.74
N GLY A 206 0.15 5.41 -12.44
CA GLY A 206 -0.87 5.10 -11.42
C GLY A 206 -2.29 5.12 -11.95
N CYS A 207 -3.23 4.90 -11.04
CA CYS A 207 -4.66 4.72 -11.33
C CYS A 207 -5.32 5.98 -11.89
N VAL A 208 -4.90 7.17 -11.45
CA VAL A 208 -5.45 8.45 -11.93
C VAL A 208 -5.17 8.62 -13.43
N ALA A 209 -3.93 8.39 -13.85
CA ALA A 209 -3.54 8.48 -15.24
C ALA A 209 -4.14 7.35 -16.09
N ASP A 210 -4.23 6.13 -15.57
CA ASP A 210 -4.86 4.99 -16.24
C ASP A 210 -6.36 5.20 -16.47
N ALA A 211 -7.03 5.87 -15.54
CA ALA A 211 -8.41 6.30 -15.69
C ALA A 211 -8.59 7.48 -16.66
N GLY A 212 -7.50 8.06 -17.18
CA GLY A 212 -7.54 9.22 -18.06
C GLY A 212 -8.05 10.50 -17.37
N LEU A 213 -7.80 10.63 -16.07
CA LEU A 213 -8.21 11.80 -15.28
C LEU A 213 -7.11 12.86 -15.29
N ASP A 214 -7.53 14.12 -15.24
CA ASP A 214 -6.63 15.24 -15.06
C ASP A 214 -6.23 15.36 -13.59
N ALA A 215 -4.94 15.16 -13.30
CA ALA A 215 -4.41 15.23 -11.94
C ALA A 215 -4.44 16.65 -11.36
N SER A 216 -4.60 17.71 -12.18
CA SER A 216 -4.75 19.08 -11.69
C SER A 216 -6.09 19.34 -11.03
N GLY A 217 -7.13 18.57 -11.38
CA GLY A 217 -8.49 18.70 -10.86
C GLY A 217 -8.81 17.86 -9.61
N LEU A 218 -7.82 17.17 -9.04
CA LEU A 218 -7.99 16.28 -7.90
C LEU A 218 -6.75 16.29 -6.98
N LEU A 219 -6.83 15.57 -5.86
CA LEU A 219 -5.71 15.27 -5.00
C LEU A 219 -5.26 13.82 -5.20
N GLN A 220 -3.98 13.61 -5.51
CA GLN A 220 -3.38 12.28 -5.59
C GLN A 220 -2.27 12.11 -4.57
N LEU A 221 -2.36 11.10 -3.72
CA LEU A 221 -1.26 10.66 -2.86
C LEU A 221 -0.45 9.58 -3.59
N ALA A 222 0.86 9.75 -3.65
CA ALA A 222 1.79 8.72 -4.11
C ALA A 222 2.76 8.35 -2.99
N THR A 223 2.92 7.06 -2.67
CA THR A 223 3.91 6.61 -1.69
C THR A 223 5.21 6.20 -2.37
N LEU A 224 6.31 6.62 -1.77
CA LEU A 224 7.67 6.39 -2.29
C LEU A 224 8.29 5.08 -1.78
N GLY A 225 7.65 4.47 -0.77
CA GLY A 225 8.16 3.28 -0.05
C GLY A 225 7.69 1.93 -0.60
N LYS A 226 6.96 1.89 -1.72
CA LYS A 226 6.44 0.64 -2.32
C LYS A 226 7.13 0.34 -3.64
N ALA A 227 6.48 0.52 -4.78
CA ALA A 227 7.06 0.24 -6.09
C ALA A 227 8.37 0.98 -6.36
N LEU A 228 8.52 2.18 -5.81
CA LEU A 228 9.72 3.00 -5.95
C LEU A 228 10.85 2.61 -4.98
N GLY A 229 10.63 1.69 -4.05
CA GLY A 229 11.66 1.12 -3.16
C GLY A 229 12.33 2.12 -2.21
N GLY A 230 11.77 3.33 -2.05
CA GLY A 230 12.29 4.42 -1.23
C GLY A 230 11.56 4.57 0.11
N TYR A 231 11.38 5.81 0.57
CA TYR A 231 10.67 6.16 1.80
C TYR A 231 9.95 7.50 1.65
N GLY A 232 8.80 7.63 2.31
CA GLY A 232 8.00 8.85 2.31
C GLY A 232 6.79 8.77 1.39
N ALA A 233 6.15 9.92 1.22
CA ALA A 233 5.02 10.09 0.33
C ALA A 233 5.01 11.53 -0.23
N VAL A 234 4.34 11.71 -1.35
CA VAL A 234 4.10 13.00 -1.98
C VAL A 234 2.61 13.13 -2.25
N VAL A 235 2.08 14.33 -2.12
CA VAL A 235 0.73 14.68 -2.53
C VAL A 235 0.80 15.60 -3.73
N LEU A 236 -0.07 15.41 -4.72
CA LEU A 236 -0.12 16.13 -5.99
C LEU A 236 -1.53 16.69 -6.18
N GLY A 237 -1.62 17.84 -6.86
CA GLY A 237 -2.89 18.55 -7.11
C GLY A 237 -2.63 19.87 -7.82
N SER A 238 -3.55 20.88 -7.75
CA SER A 238 -3.32 22.21 -8.34
C SER A 238 -2.29 23.03 -7.56
N GLU A 239 -1.73 24.08 -8.18
CA GLU A 239 -0.76 24.97 -7.55
C GLU A 239 -1.34 25.60 -6.27
N GLU A 240 -2.60 26.05 -6.32
CA GLU A 240 -3.30 26.66 -5.18
C GLU A 240 -3.46 25.68 -4.04
N MET A 241 -3.84 24.45 -4.36
CA MET A 241 -4.01 23.40 -3.37
C MET A 241 -2.70 23.10 -2.64
N ILE A 242 -1.57 22.83 -3.33
CA ILE A 242 -0.29 22.51 -2.70
C ILE A 242 0.32 23.73 -2.00
N GLY A 243 0.15 24.94 -2.56
CA GLY A 243 0.54 26.17 -1.87
C GLY A 243 -0.11 26.25 -0.49
N HIS A 244 -1.44 26.03 -0.45
CA HIS A 244 -2.17 26.07 0.83
C HIS A 244 -1.68 25.00 1.82
N LEU A 245 -1.44 23.74 1.39
CA LEU A 245 -0.90 22.72 2.30
C LEU A 245 0.51 23.04 2.79
N ALA A 246 1.39 23.55 1.91
CA ALA A 246 2.73 23.93 2.31
C ALA A 246 2.70 25.01 3.42
N GLU A 247 1.69 25.89 3.39
CA GLU A 247 1.50 26.97 4.37
C GLU A 247 0.75 26.54 5.62
N THR A 248 -0.07 25.49 5.58
CA THR A 248 -1.00 25.15 6.67
C THR A 248 -0.81 23.77 7.27
N ALA A 249 -0.26 22.81 6.52
CA ALA A 249 -0.10 21.44 7.00
C ALA A 249 0.98 21.35 8.11
N ARG A 250 0.53 21.18 9.35
CA ARG A 250 1.41 21.07 10.52
C ARG A 250 2.57 20.07 10.37
N PRO A 251 2.38 18.84 9.81
CA PRO A 251 3.50 17.95 9.57
C PRO A 251 4.54 18.52 8.61
N TYR A 252 4.13 19.25 7.58
CA TYR A 252 5.07 19.87 6.64
C TYR A 252 5.81 21.07 7.26
N ILE A 253 5.10 21.88 8.03
CA ILE A 253 5.66 23.10 8.67
C ILE A 253 6.64 22.74 9.78
N PHE A 254 6.29 21.78 10.66
CA PHE A 254 6.98 21.57 11.95
C PHE A 254 7.84 20.31 11.98
N THR A 255 7.64 19.34 11.07
CA THR A 255 8.45 18.13 11.04
C THR A 255 9.72 18.35 10.23
N THR A 256 10.85 17.87 10.74
CA THR A 256 12.12 17.85 10.00
C THR A 256 11.94 17.14 8.66
N ALA A 257 12.44 17.75 7.58
CA ALA A 257 12.40 17.19 6.23
C ALA A 257 13.09 15.81 6.15
N ILE A 258 12.69 15.00 5.19
CA ILE A 258 13.39 13.72 4.95
C ILE A 258 14.86 13.97 4.61
N PRO A 259 15.78 13.01 4.90
CA PRO A 259 17.19 13.19 4.55
C PRO A 259 17.39 13.46 3.05
N PRO A 260 18.25 14.41 2.64
CA PRO A 260 18.55 14.66 1.23
C PRO A 260 18.99 13.42 0.47
N ALA A 261 19.74 12.53 1.11
CA ALA A 261 20.15 11.24 0.56
C ALA A 261 18.96 10.34 0.22
N GLN A 262 17.90 10.37 1.03
CA GLN A 262 16.67 9.63 0.75
C GLN A 262 15.92 10.22 -0.45
N ALA A 263 15.88 11.55 -0.59
CA ALA A 263 15.31 12.21 -1.75
C ALA A 263 16.09 11.87 -3.03
N ALA A 264 17.44 11.89 -2.98
CA ALA A 264 18.31 11.54 -4.10
C ALA A 264 18.09 10.08 -4.57
N SER A 265 18.05 9.12 -3.64
CA SER A 265 17.79 7.72 -3.97
C SER A 265 16.40 7.51 -4.58
N THR A 266 15.40 8.18 -4.04
CA THR A 266 14.03 8.11 -4.57
C THR A 266 13.93 8.73 -5.96
N LEU A 267 14.61 9.85 -6.21
CA LEU A 267 14.71 10.45 -7.55
C LEU A 267 15.33 9.48 -8.56
N ALA A 268 16.38 8.76 -8.19
CA ALA A 268 16.97 7.72 -9.03
C ALA A 268 15.97 6.59 -9.31
N ALA A 269 15.21 6.16 -8.30
CA ALA A 269 14.17 5.14 -8.45
C ALA A 269 13.03 5.60 -9.37
N VAL A 270 12.58 6.85 -9.27
CA VAL A 270 11.56 7.44 -10.15
C VAL A 270 12.04 7.43 -11.61
N LYS A 271 13.26 7.89 -11.86
CA LYS A 271 13.86 7.86 -13.21
C LYS A 271 13.96 6.46 -13.79
N LEU A 272 14.32 5.47 -12.97
CA LEU A 272 14.33 4.06 -13.36
C LEU A 272 12.92 3.55 -13.64
N ALA A 273 11.95 3.84 -12.79
CA ALA A 273 10.56 3.43 -12.98
C ALA A 273 9.94 4.02 -14.25
N ARG A 274 10.30 5.26 -14.61
CA ARG A 274 9.90 5.88 -15.88
C ARG A 274 10.55 5.20 -17.09
N ARG A 275 11.85 4.91 -17.01
CA ARG A 275 12.65 4.38 -18.13
C ARG A 275 12.45 2.88 -18.36
N ASP A 276 12.42 2.09 -17.28
CA ASP A 276 12.49 0.64 -17.33
C ASP A 276 11.10 0.00 -17.46
N HIS A 277 10.40 0.23 -18.58
CA HIS A 277 9.07 -0.32 -18.86
C HIS A 277 9.01 -1.84 -18.73
N TRP A 278 10.12 -2.54 -19.07
CA TRP A 278 10.22 -3.99 -18.98
C TRP A 278 9.91 -4.57 -17.60
N ARG A 279 10.12 -3.78 -16.51
CA ARG A 279 9.80 -4.23 -15.14
C ARG A 279 8.30 -4.41 -14.95
N ARG A 280 7.50 -3.46 -15.47
CA ARG A 280 6.03 -3.54 -15.44
C ARG A 280 5.51 -4.64 -16.36
N GLU A 281 6.09 -4.78 -17.55
CA GLU A 281 5.73 -5.85 -18.50
C GLU A 281 5.99 -7.23 -17.90
N LYS A 282 7.17 -7.44 -17.33
CA LYS A 282 7.51 -8.67 -16.61
C LYS A 282 6.53 -8.93 -15.46
N LEU A 283 6.23 -7.89 -14.65
CA LEU A 283 5.30 -8.02 -13.53
C LEU A 283 3.89 -8.41 -14.00
N ARG A 284 3.37 -7.79 -15.07
CA ARG A 284 2.07 -8.15 -15.68
C ARG A 284 2.08 -9.61 -16.18
N THR A 285 3.16 -10.04 -16.83
CA THR A 285 3.32 -11.43 -17.28
C THR A 285 3.29 -12.40 -16.10
N LEU A 286 4.00 -12.10 -15.01
CA LEU A 286 4.02 -12.92 -13.80
C LEU A 286 2.65 -12.96 -13.11
N ILE A 287 1.93 -11.85 -13.08
CA ILE A 287 0.56 -11.79 -12.53
C ILE A 287 -0.38 -12.67 -13.35
N ALA A 288 -0.37 -12.51 -14.67
CA ALA A 288 -1.22 -13.30 -15.57
C ALA A 288 -0.90 -14.80 -15.44
N HIS A 289 0.38 -15.15 -15.41
CA HIS A 289 0.84 -16.54 -15.25
C HIS A 289 0.40 -17.12 -13.89
N PHE A 290 0.65 -16.42 -12.78
CA PHE A 290 0.21 -16.83 -11.45
C PHE A 290 -1.30 -17.07 -11.41
N ARG A 291 -2.09 -16.13 -11.90
CA ARG A 291 -3.56 -16.26 -11.90
C ARG A 291 -4.03 -17.44 -12.73
N HIS A 292 -3.48 -17.62 -13.94
CA HIS A 292 -3.82 -18.74 -14.81
C HIS A 292 -3.54 -20.09 -14.12
N THR A 293 -2.32 -20.25 -13.59
CA THR A 293 -1.89 -21.51 -12.97
C THR A 293 -2.64 -21.78 -11.65
N ALA A 294 -2.85 -20.74 -10.82
CA ALA A 294 -3.55 -20.89 -9.55
C ALA A 294 -5.04 -21.22 -9.74
N LEU A 295 -5.72 -20.59 -10.72
CA LEU A 295 -7.11 -20.88 -11.04
C LEU A 295 -7.26 -22.29 -11.64
N PHE A 296 -6.30 -22.75 -12.43
CA PHE A 296 -6.28 -24.12 -12.93
C PHE A 296 -6.16 -25.18 -11.81
N ARG A 297 -5.62 -24.79 -10.65
CA ARG A 297 -5.54 -25.60 -9.42
C ARG A 297 -6.71 -25.34 -8.44
N ASP A 298 -7.77 -24.68 -8.89
CA ASP A 298 -8.95 -24.34 -8.07
C ASP A 298 -8.62 -23.56 -6.78
N LEU A 299 -7.57 -22.73 -6.81
CA LEU A 299 -7.22 -21.86 -5.69
C LEU A 299 -8.18 -20.65 -5.63
N PRO A 300 -8.78 -20.34 -4.46
CA PRO A 300 -9.83 -19.34 -4.31
C PRO A 300 -9.29 -17.89 -4.33
N LEU A 301 -8.83 -17.44 -5.49
CA LEU A 301 -8.32 -16.07 -5.68
C LEU A 301 -9.45 -15.06 -5.82
N LEU A 302 -9.29 -13.89 -5.18
CA LEU A 302 -10.11 -12.73 -5.52
C LEU A 302 -9.72 -12.16 -6.89
N PRO A 303 -10.65 -11.47 -7.58
CA PRO A 303 -10.31 -10.75 -8.80
C PRO A 303 -9.29 -9.64 -8.52
N SER A 304 -8.16 -9.67 -9.21
CA SER A 304 -7.14 -8.61 -9.16
C SER A 304 -6.26 -8.66 -10.39
N SER A 305 -6.02 -7.52 -11.01
CA SER A 305 -5.04 -7.34 -12.09
C SER A 305 -3.73 -6.73 -11.61
N THR A 306 -3.60 -6.49 -10.30
CA THR A 306 -2.45 -5.82 -9.68
C THR A 306 -1.45 -6.82 -9.09
N PRO A 307 -0.28 -6.39 -8.61
CA PRO A 307 0.65 -7.29 -7.92
C PRO A 307 0.10 -7.96 -6.67
N ILE A 308 -0.97 -7.43 -6.10
CA ILE A 308 -1.62 -7.96 -4.90
C ILE A 308 -2.63 -9.02 -5.32
N GLN A 309 -2.39 -10.27 -4.94
CA GLN A 309 -3.17 -11.44 -5.32
C GLN A 309 -3.70 -12.13 -4.05
N PRO A 310 -4.91 -11.77 -3.57
CA PRO A 310 -5.45 -12.35 -2.35
C PRO A 310 -6.03 -13.74 -2.61
N LEU A 311 -5.66 -14.68 -1.75
CA LEU A 311 -6.24 -16.04 -1.72
C LEU A 311 -7.13 -16.15 -0.48
N MET A 312 -8.42 -16.40 -0.69
CA MET A 312 -9.41 -16.44 0.38
C MET A 312 -9.27 -17.68 1.26
N CYS A 313 -9.20 -17.47 2.56
CA CYS A 313 -9.15 -18.54 3.57
C CYS A 313 -10.44 -18.60 4.39
N GLY A 314 -11.14 -17.47 4.56
CA GLY A 314 -12.31 -17.34 5.39
C GLY A 314 -11.94 -17.23 6.88
N ASP A 315 -11.52 -18.31 7.48
CA ASP A 315 -11.18 -18.42 8.89
C ASP A 315 -9.74 -18.00 9.22
N ASP A 316 -9.53 -17.42 10.41
CA ASP A 316 -8.23 -16.91 10.87
C ASP A 316 -7.21 -18.02 11.11
N LYS A 317 -7.66 -19.16 11.67
CA LYS A 317 -6.79 -20.30 11.96
C LYS A 317 -6.34 -20.96 10.67
N ARG A 318 -7.28 -21.12 9.72
CA ARG A 318 -6.97 -21.65 8.38
C ARG A 318 -5.94 -20.76 7.65
N ALA A 319 -6.12 -19.44 7.67
CA ALA A 319 -5.17 -18.51 7.07
C ALA A 319 -3.77 -18.62 7.70
N THR A 320 -3.71 -18.76 9.01
CA THR A 320 -2.44 -18.92 9.75
C THR A 320 -1.79 -20.27 9.44
N ALA A 321 -2.56 -21.36 9.42
CA ALA A 321 -2.07 -22.69 9.12
C ALA A 321 -1.48 -22.77 7.69
N LEU A 322 -2.17 -22.19 6.70
CA LEU A 322 -1.67 -22.10 5.33
C LEU A 322 -0.37 -21.29 5.24
N ALA A 323 -0.28 -20.15 5.92
CA ALA A 323 0.95 -19.36 5.93
C ALA A 323 2.11 -20.13 6.57
N THR A 324 1.86 -20.87 7.66
CA THR A 324 2.86 -21.72 8.32
C THR A 324 3.31 -22.87 7.42
N ALA A 325 2.37 -23.53 6.74
CA ALA A 325 2.67 -24.61 5.81
C ALA A 325 3.52 -24.12 4.62
N LEU A 326 3.21 -22.96 4.07
CA LEU A 326 4.01 -22.32 3.01
C LEU A 326 5.41 -21.95 3.49
N GLU A 327 5.54 -21.46 4.71
CA GLU A 327 6.83 -21.15 5.27
C GLU A 327 7.69 -22.40 5.44
N ALA A 328 7.10 -23.53 5.83
CA ALA A 328 7.80 -24.81 5.88
C ALA A 328 8.36 -25.23 4.50
N GLN A 329 7.67 -24.84 3.40
CA GLN A 329 8.11 -25.03 2.02
C GLN A 329 9.06 -23.93 1.50
N GLY A 330 9.46 -22.97 2.33
CA GLY A 330 10.41 -21.92 1.95
C GLY A 330 9.76 -20.64 1.36
N PHE A 331 8.44 -20.49 1.48
CA PHE A 331 7.72 -19.31 0.98
C PHE A 331 7.18 -18.45 2.12
N TRP A 332 7.46 -17.16 2.08
CA TRP A 332 6.94 -16.22 3.06
C TRP A 332 5.73 -15.46 2.50
N VAL A 333 4.55 -15.87 2.93
CA VAL A 333 3.26 -15.29 2.53
C VAL A 333 2.49 -14.87 3.78
N PRO A 334 2.14 -13.58 3.94
CA PRO A 334 1.44 -13.11 5.13
C PRO A 334 -0.03 -13.53 5.14
N ALA A 335 -0.49 -14.00 6.32
CA ALA A 335 -1.90 -14.18 6.61
C ALA A 335 -2.52 -12.86 7.11
N ILE A 336 -3.51 -12.36 6.40
CA ILE A 336 -4.28 -11.16 6.76
C ILE A 336 -5.56 -11.58 7.46
N ARG A 337 -5.77 -10.99 8.64
CA ARG A 337 -6.85 -11.36 9.57
C ARG A 337 -7.47 -10.11 10.19
N PRO A 338 -8.64 -10.20 10.85
CA PRO A 338 -9.17 -9.09 11.62
C PRO A 338 -8.16 -8.49 12.61
N PRO A 339 -8.18 -7.17 12.88
CA PRO A 339 -9.15 -6.19 12.36
C PRO A 339 -8.79 -5.62 10.97
N THR A 340 -7.71 -6.10 10.29
CA THR A 340 -7.28 -5.59 8.98
C THR A 340 -8.33 -5.87 7.90
N VAL A 341 -9.01 -7.02 8.00
CA VAL A 341 -10.15 -7.41 7.17
C VAL A 341 -11.32 -7.80 8.07
N ALA A 342 -12.52 -7.87 7.54
CA ALA A 342 -13.71 -8.27 8.30
C ALA A 342 -13.63 -9.74 8.76
N GLU A 343 -14.40 -10.08 9.80
CA GLU A 343 -14.60 -11.47 10.25
C GLU A 343 -15.06 -12.36 9.09
N GLY A 344 -14.53 -13.57 9.02
CA GLY A 344 -14.81 -14.51 7.92
C GLY A 344 -14.16 -14.14 6.57
N ARG A 345 -13.34 -13.09 6.52
CA ARG A 345 -12.67 -12.61 5.31
C ARG A 345 -11.15 -12.74 5.37
N SER A 346 -10.64 -13.59 6.26
CA SER A 346 -9.19 -13.86 6.36
C SER A 346 -8.64 -14.48 5.07
N ARG A 347 -7.43 -14.10 4.71
CA ARG A 347 -6.81 -14.44 3.43
C ARG A 347 -5.30 -14.51 3.52
N LEU A 348 -4.66 -15.18 2.59
CA LEU A 348 -3.26 -14.95 2.27
C LEU A 348 -3.17 -13.75 1.33
N ARG A 349 -2.27 -12.81 1.60
CA ARG A 349 -1.99 -11.68 0.71
C ARG A 349 -0.69 -11.96 -0.05
N ILE A 350 -0.81 -12.63 -1.19
CA ILE A 350 0.32 -12.90 -2.08
C ILE A 350 0.63 -11.63 -2.85
N THR A 351 1.92 -11.26 -2.91
CA THR A 351 2.37 -10.09 -3.69
C THR A 351 3.50 -10.48 -4.63
N LEU A 352 3.36 -10.10 -5.89
CA LEU A 352 4.35 -10.34 -6.92
C LEU A 352 5.28 -9.13 -7.07
N SER A 353 6.53 -9.39 -7.42
CA SER A 353 7.54 -8.40 -7.77
C SER A 353 8.13 -8.73 -9.14
N SER A 354 8.59 -7.72 -9.86
CA SER A 354 9.33 -7.91 -11.11
C SER A 354 10.65 -8.68 -10.94
N LEU A 355 11.10 -8.85 -9.68
CA LEU A 355 12.28 -9.65 -9.37
C LEU A 355 11.99 -11.16 -9.31
N HIS A 356 10.73 -11.57 -9.13
CA HIS A 356 10.39 -12.98 -9.19
C HIS A 356 10.67 -13.57 -10.58
N THR A 357 11.02 -14.84 -10.59
CA THR A 357 11.08 -15.67 -11.80
C THR A 357 9.77 -16.45 -11.98
N GLN A 358 9.49 -16.88 -13.20
CA GLN A 358 8.34 -17.74 -13.46
C GLN A 358 8.43 -19.05 -12.66
N ALA A 359 9.62 -19.66 -12.56
CA ALA A 359 9.83 -20.88 -11.78
C ALA A 359 9.50 -20.70 -10.28
N GLU A 360 9.81 -19.54 -9.68
CA GLU A 360 9.42 -19.25 -8.30
C GLU A 360 7.91 -19.09 -8.15
N VAL A 361 7.24 -18.54 -9.17
CA VAL A 361 5.77 -18.45 -9.19
C VAL A 361 5.12 -19.83 -9.32
N ASP A 362 5.64 -20.68 -10.19
CA ASP A 362 5.18 -22.06 -10.35
C ASP A 362 5.36 -22.86 -9.05
N ALA A 363 6.53 -22.77 -8.46
CA ALA A 363 6.83 -23.42 -7.18
C ALA A 363 5.93 -22.91 -6.03
N LEU A 364 5.58 -21.61 -6.03
CA LEU A 364 4.60 -21.07 -5.07
C LEU A 364 3.22 -21.69 -5.27
N VAL A 365 2.75 -21.83 -6.53
CA VAL A 365 1.43 -22.41 -6.82
C VAL A 365 1.38 -23.88 -6.40
N ASP A 366 2.43 -24.64 -6.64
CA ASP A 366 2.53 -26.03 -6.18
C ASP A 366 2.53 -26.10 -4.64
N ALA A 367 3.28 -25.22 -3.96
CA ALA A 367 3.28 -25.12 -2.49
C ALA A 367 1.92 -24.71 -1.93
N LEU A 368 1.19 -23.79 -2.58
CA LEU A 368 -0.17 -23.39 -2.18
C LEU A 368 -1.16 -24.57 -2.29
N THR A 369 -1.06 -25.33 -3.37
CA THR A 369 -1.89 -26.53 -3.58
C THR A 369 -1.60 -27.56 -2.49
N TRP A 370 -0.33 -27.87 -2.27
CA TRP A 370 0.09 -28.79 -1.21
C TRP A 370 -0.37 -28.30 0.19
N ALA A 371 -0.18 -27.00 0.51
CA ALA A 371 -0.56 -26.44 1.80
C ALA A 371 -2.07 -26.51 2.02
N ARG A 372 -2.89 -26.25 0.98
CA ARG A 372 -4.35 -26.42 1.04
C ARG A 372 -4.70 -27.85 1.42
N ASP A 373 -4.17 -28.83 0.69
CA ASP A 373 -4.48 -30.23 0.88
C ASP A 373 -4.00 -30.73 2.27
N ALA A 374 -2.81 -30.32 2.70
CA ALA A 374 -2.27 -30.63 4.03
C ALA A 374 -3.11 -30.04 5.18
N VAL A 375 -3.58 -28.81 5.04
CA VAL A 375 -4.42 -28.14 6.06
C VAL A 375 -5.80 -28.81 6.12
N GLU A 376 -6.39 -29.16 4.98
CA GLU A 376 -7.68 -29.84 4.90
C GLU A 376 -7.62 -31.27 5.48
N MET A 377 -6.50 -31.98 5.30
CA MET A 377 -6.28 -33.30 5.90
C MET A 377 -5.83 -33.25 7.38
N GLY A 378 -5.65 -32.06 7.97
CA GLY A 378 -5.24 -31.93 9.36
C GLY A 378 -3.75 -32.15 9.65
N TYR A 379 -2.91 -32.27 8.63
CA TYR A 379 -1.47 -32.50 8.77
C TYR A 379 -0.63 -31.24 9.03
N ALA A 380 -1.21 -30.04 8.90
CA ALA A 380 -0.47 -28.78 9.05
C ALA A 380 0.10 -28.54 10.45
N ASN A 381 -0.41 -29.24 11.47
CA ASN A 381 0.11 -29.14 12.85
C ASN A 381 1.27 -30.11 13.16
N ALA A 382 1.57 -31.07 12.29
CA ALA A 382 2.60 -32.08 12.54
C ALA A 382 4.03 -31.57 12.20
N GLY A 383 4.17 -30.55 11.34
CA GLY A 383 5.47 -30.00 10.94
C GLY A 383 6.14 -29.10 11.99
N ALA A 384 5.39 -28.64 12.99
CA ALA A 384 5.92 -27.81 14.09
C ALA A 384 6.47 -28.64 15.29
N ALA A 385 6.36 -29.96 15.22
CA ALA A 385 6.77 -30.86 16.30
C ALA A 385 8.12 -31.59 16.00
N VAL A 386 8.76 -31.31 14.86
CA VAL A 386 10.02 -31.92 14.45
C VAL A 386 10.99 -30.83 13.96
N ALA A 387 11.40 -29.96 14.86
CA ALA A 387 12.57 -29.12 14.72
C ALA A 387 13.13 -28.76 16.11
#